data_0eaee272b27353ee733e7cf5f0b9f478
#
_entry.id   0eaee272b27353ee733e7cf5f0b9f478
#
_cell.length_a   1.000
_cell.length_b   1.000
_cell.length_c   1.000
_cell.angle_alpha   90.00
_cell.angle_beta   90.00
_cell.angle_gamma   90.00
#
_symmetry.space_group_name_H-M   'P 1'
#
loop_
_entity.id
_entity.type
_entity.pdbx_description
1 polymer ?
#
loop_
_entity_poly.entity_id
_entity_poly.type
_entity_poly.pdbx_seq_one_letter_code
_entity_poly.pdbx_strand_id
1 'polypeptide(L)'
;MILMPSYVAGSDVSLWDIPPTGHRVTVVPTSAERQQINQLYQQMGLEGRLSFEAFSLGVRGYNQISNKHRSRLTIVDFSKPSTQERMFVIDMEQGKLLYATLCAHGRGSGENYATSFSNQPNSHQSSLGFYLTNETYSGSNGYSLRLDGLERGYNDQARARAIVVHGAAYVNDQIIRQGRLGRSYGCPAVPRALARPIIDAIKGGSVLYIYANRPDYLAQSMVPRSEKEPAIADQDSRTQLIN
;
A
#
# COMPACT_ATOMS: atom_id res chain seq x y z
N MET A 1 -0.90 -25.52 10.80
CA MET A 1 -2.33 -25.26 10.49
C MET A 1 -2.85 -24.31 11.56
N ILE A 2 -2.81 -23.00 11.30
CA ILE A 2 -3.25 -21.96 12.25
C ILE A 2 -4.73 -21.75 11.97
N LEU A 3 -5.58 -22.17 12.92
CA LEU A 3 -7.03 -21.95 12.87
C LEU A 3 -7.31 -20.46 13.07
N MET A 4 -7.74 -19.80 12.03
CA MET A 4 -8.40 -18.48 12.13
C MET A 4 -9.78 -18.69 12.74
N PRO A 5 -10.21 -17.85 13.70
CA PRO A 5 -11.58 -17.90 14.20
C PRO A 5 -12.55 -17.53 13.06
N SER A 6 -13.57 -18.35 12.87
CA SER A 6 -14.65 -18.17 11.90
C SER A 6 -15.40 -16.88 12.21
N TYR A 7 -15.31 -15.91 11.34
CA TYR A 7 -16.14 -14.70 11.38
C TYR A 7 -17.55 -15.06 10.90
N VAL A 8 -18.54 -14.85 11.73
CA VAL A 8 -19.95 -15.05 11.39
C VAL A 8 -20.33 -14.02 10.33
N ALA A 9 -20.74 -14.51 9.16
CA ALA A 9 -21.24 -13.69 8.07
C ALA A 9 -22.58 -13.03 8.49
N GLY A 10 -22.56 -11.73 8.68
CA GLY A 10 -23.76 -10.89 8.80
C GLY A 10 -23.97 -10.17 7.48
N SER A 11 -25.12 -10.46 6.85
CA SER A 11 -25.86 -9.73 5.80
C SER A 11 -25.06 -8.90 4.78
N ASP A 12 -25.26 -9.25 3.50
CA ASP A 12 -24.87 -8.50 2.30
C ASP A 12 -25.30 -7.01 2.35
N VAL A 13 -24.43 -6.17 2.85
CA VAL A 13 -24.49 -4.72 2.64
C VAL A 13 -23.37 -4.37 1.67
N SER A 14 -23.74 -3.95 0.47
CA SER A 14 -22.81 -3.40 -0.50
C SER A 14 -22.06 -2.24 0.13
N LEU A 15 -20.72 -2.20 0.01
CA LEU A 15 -19.88 -1.08 0.49
C LEU A 15 -20.30 0.28 -0.09
N TRP A 16 -21.18 0.30 -1.10
CA TRP A 16 -21.70 1.48 -1.78
C TRP A 16 -22.98 2.05 -1.15
N ASP A 17 -23.66 1.30 -0.26
CA ASP A 17 -24.93 1.66 0.37
C ASP A 17 -24.78 2.37 1.73
N ILE A 18 -23.56 2.69 2.16
CA ILE A 18 -23.33 3.42 3.41
C ILE A 18 -23.58 4.91 3.14
N PRO A 19 -24.64 5.52 3.75
CA PRO A 19 -24.90 6.94 3.59
C PRO A 19 -23.75 7.79 4.15
N PRO A 20 -23.46 8.97 3.59
CA PRO A 20 -22.29 9.79 3.94
C PRO A 20 -22.31 10.36 5.38
N THR A 21 -23.33 10.07 6.18
CA THR A 21 -23.50 10.56 7.57
C THR A 21 -23.52 9.47 8.63
N GLY A 22 -23.23 8.21 8.27
CA GLY A 22 -23.12 7.13 9.25
C GLY A 22 -21.85 7.30 10.07
N HIS A 23 -21.95 7.29 11.40
CA HIS A 23 -20.81 7.19 12.30
C HIS A 23 -20.01 5.95 11.92
N ARG A 24 -18.85 6.13 11.27
CA ARG A 24 -17.88 5.04 11.06
C ARG A 24 -17.46 4.56 12.45
N VAL A 25 -17.80 3.33 12.78
CA VAL A 25 -17.28 2.69 14.00
C VAL A 25 -15.78 2.51 13.77
N THR A 26 -14.99 3.36 14.42
CA THR A 26 -13.54 3.22 14.44
C THR A 26 -13.22 1.98 15.26
N VAL A 27 -13.03 0.85 14.60
CA VAL A 27 -12.64 -0.40 15.27
C VAL A 27 -11.18 -0.25 15.68
N VAL A 28 -10.97 0.11 16.95
CA VAL A 28 -9.64 0.09 17.57
C VAL A 28 -9.18 -1.36 17.58
N PRO A 29 -7.99 -1.69 17.07
CA PRO A 29 -7.49 -3.07 17.13
C PRO A 29 -7.39 -3.52 18.58
N THR A 30 -7.84 -4.73 18.85
CA THR A 30 -7.68 -5.34 20.17
C THR A 30 -6.19 -5.55 20.47
N SER A 31 -5.84 -5.67 21.76
CA SER A 31 -4.46 -5.96 22.15
C SER A 31 -3.97 -7.27 21.51
N ALA A 32 -4.83 -8.26 21.37
CA ALA A 32 -4.53 -9.54 20.73
C ALA A 32 -4.27 -9.38 19.21
N GLU A 33 -5.10 -8.62 18.50
CA GLU A 33 -4.89 -8.34 17.07
C GLU A 33 -3.56 -7.60 16.83
N ARG A 34 -3.26 -6.59 17.64
CA ARG A 34 -2.00 -5.85 17.57
C ARG A 34 -0.80 -6.77 17.81
N GLN A 35 -0.89 -7.66 18.78
CA GLN A 35 0.16 -8.65 19.07
C GLN A 35 0.37 -9.62 17.91
N GLN A 36 -0.70 -10.12 17.28
CA GLN A 36 -0.62 -10.98 16.12
C GLN A 36 0.02 -10.28 14.92
N ILE A 37 -0.36 -9.04 14.64
CA ILE A 37 0.22 -8.23 13.56
C ILE A 37 1.72 -7.99 13.82
N ASN A 38 2.11 -7.70 15.07
CA ASN A 38 3.52 -7.50 15.43
C ASN A 38 4.34 -8.79 15.26
N GLN A 39 3.81 -9.93 15.69
CA GLN A 39 4.47 -11.23 15.49
C GLN A 39 4.70 -11.53 14.00
N LEU A 40 3.67 -11.28 13.16
CA LEU A 40 3.78 -11.46 11.72
C LEU A 40 4.83 -10.53 11.09
N TYR A 41 4.88 -9.28 11.53
CA TYR A 41 5.87 -8.28 11.09
C TYR A 41 7.30 -8.73 11.40
N GLN A 42 7.54 -9.18 12.62
CA GLN A 42 8.85 -9.68 13.06
C GLN A 42 9.24 -10.97 12.33
N GLN A 43 8.30 -11.93 12.20
CA GLN A 43 8.53 -13.19 11.49
C GLN A 43 8.96 -12.99 10.03
N MET A 44 8.45 -11.94 9.37
CA MET A 44 8.81 -11.60 8.00
C MET A 44 10.12 -10.79 7.88
N GLY A 45 10.76 -10.38 8.98
CA GLY A 45 11.98 -9.56 8.97
C GLY A 45 11.74 -8.19 8.35
N LEU A 46 10.60 -7.55 8.64
CA LEU A 46 10.23 -6.25 8.06
C LEU A 46 10.76 -5.06 8.85
N GLU A 47 11.34 -5.28 10.02
CA GLU A 47 11.93 -4.25 10.88
C GLU A 47 13.01 -3.45 10.12
N GLY A 48 12.97 -2.12 10.24
CA GLY A 48 13.86 -1.22 9.50
C GLY A 48 13.64 -1.16 7.97
N ARG A 49 12.79 -2.03 7.40
CA ARG A 49 12.50 -2.08 5.96
C ARG A 49 11.16 -1.46 5.59
N LEU A 50 10.10 -1.84 6.25
CA LEU A 50 8.73 -1.33 6.07
C LEU A 50 8.27 -0.72 7.39
N SER A 51 7.60 0.44 7.38
CA SER A 51 7.08 1.01 8.62
C SER A 51 6.01 0.10 9.23
N PHE A 52 6.07 -0.11 10.55
CA PHE A 52 5.08 -0.94 11.26
C PHE A 52 3.66 -0.38 11.09
N GLU A 53 3.53 0.94 11.04
CA GLU A 53 2.23 1.59 10.83
C GLU A 53 1.65 1.25 9.45
N ALA A 54 2.44 1.37 8.37
CA ALA A 54 2.01 0.99 7.02
C ALA A 54 1.63 -0.50 6.95
N PHE A 55 2.42 -1.37 7.60
CA PHE A 55 2.14 -2.79 7.67
C PHE A 55 0.84 -3.08 8.44
N SER A 56 0.69 -2.53 9.65
CA SER A 56 -0.47 -2.74 10.50
C SER A 56 -1.77 -2.28 9.83
N LEU A 57 -1.78 -1.08 9.25
CA LEU A 57 -2.93 -0.59 8.49
C LEU A 57 -3.21 -1.44 7.26
N GLY A 58 -2.16 -1.84 6.52
CA GLY A 58 -2.27 -2.70 5.35
C GLY A 58 -2.91 -4.06 5.68
N VAL A 59 -2.47 -4.73 6.76
CA VAL A 59 -3.03 -6.01 7.22
C VAL A 59 -4.49 -5.85 7.67
N ARG A 60 -4.80 -4.80 8.41
CA ARG A 60 -6.18 -4.52 8.84
C ARG A 60 -7.12 -4.29 7.65
N GLY A 61 -6.69 -3.48 6.67
CA GLY A 61 -7.47 -3.28 5.45
C GLY A 61 -7.60 -4.54 4.63
N TYR A 62 -6.52 -5.32 4.49
CA TYR A 62 -6.58 -6.63 3.84
C TYR A 62 -7.64 -7.54 4.47
N ASN A 63 -7.75 -7.57 5.79
CA ASN A 63 -8.73 -8.39 6.50
C ASN A 63 -10.17 -7.90 6.27
N GLN A 64 -10.39 -6.60 6.11
CA GLN A 64 -11.71 -6.00 5.88
C GLN A 64 -12.22 -6.17 4.44
N ILE A 65 -11.33 -6.28 3.46
CA ILE A 65 -11.71 -6.41 2.05
C ILE A 65 -12.16 -7.84 1.77
N SER A 66 -13.48 -8.04 1.59
CA SER A 66 -14.08 -9.37 1.39
C SER A 66 -13.99 -9.88 -0.06
N ASN A 67 -14.01 -8.98 -1.05
CA ASN A 67 -14.02 -9.32 -2.48
C ASN A 67 -12.62 -9.56 -3.09
N LYS A 68 -11.61 -9.80 -2.26
CA LYS A 68 -10.30 -10.26 -2.72
C LYS A 68 -10.34 -11.73 -3.11
N HIS A 69 -9.65 -12.08 -4.18
CA HIS A 69 -9.58 -13.45 -4.71
C HIS A 69 -8.19 -14.08 -4.56
N ARG A 70 -7.23 -13.35 -4.01
CA ARG A 70 -5.85 -13.78 -3.83
C ARG A 70 -5.36 -13.47 -2.43
N SER A 71 -4.66 -14.40 -1.80
CA SER A 71 -4.03 -14.24 -0.48
C SER A 71 -2.74 -13.41 -0.57
N ARG A 72 -2.79 -12.27 -1.27
CA ARG A 72 -1.63 -11.37 -1.45
C ARG A 72 -1.97 -9.97 -0.97
N LEU A 73 -1.03 -9.40 -0.22
CA LEU A 73 -1.04 -7.99 0.17
C LEU A 73 0.21 -7.32 -0.40
N THR A 74 0.02 -6.27 -1.18
CA THR A 74 1.11 -5.39 -1.61
C THR A 74 1.03 -4.09 -0.84
N ILE A 75 2.12 -3.67 -0.20
CA ILE A 75 2.22 -2.38 0.49
C ILE A 75 3.24 -1.51 -0.24
N VAL A 76 2.82 -0.30 -0.61
CA VAL A 76 3.70 0.75 -1.14
C VAL A 76 3.81 1.83 -0.08
N ASP A 77 4.95 1.91 0.59
CA ASP A 77 5.21 2.85 1.68
C ASP A 77 5.86 4.14 1.14
N PHE A 78 5.04 5.12 0.77
CA PHE A 78 5.50 6.41 0.28
C PHE A 78 5.92 7.39 1.40
N SER A 79 5.90 6.99 2.67
CA SER A 79 6.59 7.73 3.73
C SER A 79 8.11 7.63 3.60
N LYS A 80 8.60 6.62 2.87
CA LYS A 80 10.02 6.39 2.59
C LYS A 80 10.50 7.13 1.33
N PRO A 81 11.80 7.48 1.25
CA PRO A 81 12.36 8.09 0.05
C PRO A 81 12.37 7.12 -1.12
N SER A 82 12.37 7.64 -2.34
CA SER A 82 12.36 6.83 -3.57
C SER A 82 13.63 6.00 -3.76
N THR A 83 14.70 6.35 -3.07
CA THR A 83 15.99 5.67 -3.07
C THR A 83 16.04 4.40 -2.23
N GLN A 84 14.97 4.08 -1.50
CA GLN A 84 14.86 2.89 -0.67
C GLN A 84 13.79 1.93 -1.22
N GLU A 85 13.90 0.66 -0.85
CA GLU A 85 12.82 -0.31 -1.05
C GLU A 85 11.56 0.21 -0.32
N ARG A 86 10.45 0.29 -1.06
CA ARG A 86 9.17 0.80 -0.53
C ARG A 86 7.95 0.17 -1.15
N MET A 87 8.13 -0.88 -1.98
CA MET A 87 7.06 -1.78 -2.38
C MET A 87 7.38 -3.18 -1.84
N PHE A 88 6.45 -3.75 -1.10
CA PHE A 88 6.55 -5.05 -0.44
C PHE A 88 5.37 -5.91 -0.86
N VAL A 89 5.64 -7.10 -1.40
CA VAL A 89 4.61 -8.07 -1.78
C VAL A 89 4.65 -9.23 -0.81
N ILE A 90 3.55 -9.48 -0.14
CA ILE A 90 3.42 -10.42 0.96
C ILE A 90 2.42 -11.52 0.59
N ASP A 91 2.81 -12.77 0.84
CA ASP A 91 1.92 -13.92 0.87
C ASP A 91 1.27 -13.98 2.26
N MET A 92 -0.01 -13.62 2.33
CA MET A 92 -0.75 -13.57 3.59
C MET A 92 -1.14 -14.96 4.10
N GLU A 93 -1.21 -15.95 3.21
CA GLU A 93 -1.49 -17.34 3.57
C GLU A 93 -0.28 -18.03 4.21
N GLN A 94 0.90 -17.79 3.63
CA GLN A 94 2.15 -18.39 4.12
C GLN A 94 2.88 -17.50 5.15
N GLY A 95 2.44 -16.26 5.37
CA GLY A 95 3.13 -15.30 6.22
C GLY A 95 4.55 -14.98 5.72
N LYS A 96 4.72 -14.80 4.40
CA LYS A 96 6.04 -14.69 3.75
C LYS A 96 6.16 -13.45 2.89
N LEU A 97 7.28 -12.74 3.03
CA LEU A 97 7.66 -11.68 2.10
C LEU A 97 8.14 -12.31 0.78
N LEU A 98 7.45 -11.99 -0.33
CA LEU A 98 7.80 -12.48 -1.67
C LEU A 98 8.74 -11.53 -2.40
N TYR A 99 8.46 -10.23 -2.35
CA TYR A 99 9.26 -9.19 -3.00
C TYR A 99 9.38 -7.97 -2.10
N ALA A 100 10.56 -7.37 -2.12
CA ALA A 100 10.82 -6.02 -1.65
C ALA A 100 11.61 -5.29 -2.73
N THR A 101 11.17 -4.08 -3.14
CA THR A 101 11.78 -3.41 -4.27
C THR A 101 11.56 -1.89 -4.24
N LEU A 102 12.34 -1.20 -5.06
CA LEU A 102 12.15 0.21 -5.39
C LEU A 102 10.77 0.42 -6.05
N CYS A 103 10.17 1.58 -5.80
CA CYS A 103 8.91 1.96 -6.44
C CYS A 103 8.88 3.46 -6.69
N ALA A 104 8.67 3.89 -7.93
CA ALA A 104 8.50 5.30 -8.26
C ALA A 104 7.07 5.76 -7.99
N HIS A 105 6.91 7.02 -7.62
CA HIS A 105 5.64 7.74 -7.48
C HIS A 105 5.42 8.71 -8.64
N GLY A 106 4.27 9.37 -8.67
CA GLY A 106 3.90 10.37 -9.66
C GLY A 106 4.72 11.66 -9.55
N ARG A 107 5.10 12.26 -10.69
CA ARG A 107 5.93 13.47 -10.71
C ARG A 107 5.30 14.67 -9.99
N GLY A 108 3.97 14.72 -9.94
CA GLY A 108 3.23 15.74 -9.19
C GLY A 108 3.21 15.49 -7.68
N SER A 109 3.67 14.31 -7.22
CA SER A 109 3.68 13.97 -5.79
C SER A 109 4.91 14.49 -5.04
N GLY A 110 5.99 14.85 -5.72
CA GLY A 110 7.21 15.35 -5.08
C GLY A 110 8.48 14.87 -5.77
N GLU A 111 9.61 15.08 -5.15
CA GLU A 111 10.93 14.74 -5.69
C GLU A 111 11.39 13.36 -5.17
N ASN A 112 12.25 13.31 -4.14
CA ASN A 112 12.68 12.04 -3.55
C ASN A 112 11.61 11.44 -2.64
N TYR A 113 10.87 12.28 -1.92
CA TYR A 113 9.72 11.91 -1.10
C TYR A 113 8.42 12.26 -1.82
N ALA A 114 7.41 11.42 -1.65
CA ALA A 114 6.05 11.73 -2.09
C ALA A 114 5.33 12.48 -0.95
N THR A 115 5.04 13.75 -1.16
CA THR A 115 4.44 14.66 -0.16
C THR A 115 3.04 15.14 -0.54
N SER A 116 2.66 15.01 -1.82
CA SER A 116 1.36 15.44 -2.35
C SER A 116 0.67 14.30 -3.09
N PHE A 117 -0.63 14.16 -2.86
CA PHE A 117 -1.44 13.08 -3.39
C PHE A 117 -2.76 13.62 -3.94
N SER A 118 -3.30 12.98 -4.98
CA SER A 118 -4.54 13.43 -5.60
C SER A 118 -5.26 12.31 -6.33
N ASN A 119 -6.57 12.38 -6.33
CA ASN A 119 -7.47 11.55 -7.12
C ASN A 119 -7.90 12.22 -8.43
N GLN A 120 -7.49 13.48 -8.66
CA GLN A 120 -7.91 14.28 -9.82
C GLN A 120 -7.20 13.84 -11.11
N PRO A 121 -7.90 13.75 -12.26
CA PRO A 121 -7.30 13.54 -13.56
C PRO A 121 -6.22 14.59 -13.85
N ASN A 122 -5.18 14.19 -14.57
CA ASN A 122 -4.06 15.04 -15.00
C ASN A 122 -3.25 15.71 -13.88
N SER A 123 -3.48 15.37 -12.59
CA SER A 123 -2.66 15.85 -11.48
C SER A 123 -1.23 15.33 -11.52
N HIS A 124 -0.99 14.22 -12.23
CA HIS A 124 0.25 13.46 -12.22
C HIS A 124 0.73 13.06 -10.83
N GLN A 125 -0.18 13.07 -9.86
CA GLN A 125 0.07 12.65 -8.48
C GLN A 125 -0.35 11.20 -8.26
N SER A 126 0.35 10.50 -7.39
CA SER A 126 -0.12 9.22 -6.86
C SER A 126 -1.34 9.43 -5.97
N SER A 127 -2.17 8.41 -5.84
CA SER A 127 -3.33 8.40 -4.95
C SER A 127 -3.07 7.44 -3.80
N LEU A 128 -3.49 7.81 -2.60
CA LEU A 128 -3.37 6.96 -1.41
C LEU A 128 -4.55 5.97 -1.34
N GLY A 129 -4.38 4.93 -0.55
CA GLY A 129 -5.47 4.06 -0.16
C GLY A 129 -5.36 2.63 -0.67
N PHE A 130 -6.46 1.90 -0.49
CA PHE A 130 -6.59 0.50 -0.85
C PHE A 130 -7.11 0.33 -2.27
N TYR A 131 -6.59 -0.69 -2.94
CA TYR A 131 -6.95 -1.07 -4.30
C TYR A 131 -7.15 -2.58 -4.37
N LEU A 132 -7.98 -3.01 -5.33
CA LEU A 132 -7.93 -4.36 -5.87
C LEU A 132 -7.13 -4.35 -7.17
N THR A 133 -6.25 -5.32 -7.31
CA THR A 133 -5.59 -5.59 -8.59
C THR A 133 -6.56 -6.31 -9.52
N ASN A 134 -6.52 -6.00 -10.80
CA ASN A 134 -7.45 -6.56 -11.76
C ASN A 134 -6.72 -7.24 -12.94
N GLU A 135 -7.20 -7.00 -14.18
CA GLU A 135 -6.63 -7.58 -15.39
C GLU A 135 -5.28 -6.96 -15.77
N THR A 136 -4.49 -7.72 -16.49
CA THR A 136 -3.25 -7.26 -17.13
C THR A 136 -3.49 -6.87 -18.56
N TYR A 137 -2.66 -5.98 -19.09
CA TYR A 137 -2.63 -5.63 -20.52
C TYR A 137 -1.21 -5.25 -20.95
N SER A 138 -0.98 -5.20 -22.25
CA SER A 138 0.25 -4.68 -22.83
C SER A 138 -0.03 -3.34 -23.48
N GLY A 139 0.61 -2.28 -22.98
CA GLY A 139 0.46 -0.90 -23.46
C GLY A 139 1.82 -0.23 -23.68
N SER A 140 1.83 1.11 -23.71
CA SER A 140 3.05 1.90 -23.91
C SER A 140 4.13 1.64 -22.84
N ASN A 141 3.71 1.25 -21.62
CA ASN A 141 4.62 0.88 -20.53
C ASN A 141 4.94 -0.62 -20.50
N GLY A 142 4.58 -1.37 -21.55
CA GLY A 142 4.70 -2.82 -21.61
C GLY A 142 3.63 -3.53 -20.79
N TYR A 143 3.98 -4.70 -20.23
CA TYR A 143 3.10 -5.50 -19.38
C TYR A 143 2.75 -4.75 -18.09
N SER A 144 1.47 -4.47 -17.92
CA SER A 144 0.93 -3.59 -16.90
C SER A 144 -0.29 -4.21 -16.22
N LEU A 145 -0.54 -3.84 -14.97
CA LEU A 145 -1.62 -4.34 -14.13
C LEU A 145 -2.55 -3.20 -13.73
N ARG A 146 -3.83 -3.31 -14.06
CA ARG A 146 -4.86 -2.33 -13.68
C ARG A 146 -5.17 -2.39 -12.20
N LEU A 147 -5.46 -1.22 -11.63
CA LEU A 147 -5.83 -1.03 -10.23
C LEU A 147 -7.22 -0.40 -10.13
N ASP A 148 -8.07 -0.99 -9.32
CA ASP A 148 -9.37 -0.45 -8.95
C ASP A 148 -9.30 0.13 -7.54
N GLY A 149 -9.45 1.44 -7.40
CA GLY A 149 -9.42 2.12 -6.11
C GLY A 149 -10.70 1.87 -5.32
N LEU A 150 -10.57 1.60 -4.03
CA LEU A 150 -11.66 1.23 -3.13
C LEU A 150 -12.14 2.39 -2.25
N GLU A 151 -11.45 3.54 -2.26
CA GLU A 151 -11.74 4.64 -1.34
C GLU A 151 -12.21 5.88 -2.10
N ARG A 152 -13.50 6.17 -1.95
CA ARG A 152 -14.15 7.30 -2.62
C ARG A 152 -13.49 8.63 -2.25
N GLY A 153 -13.19 9.43 -3.27
CA GLY A 153 -12.51 10.72 -3.12
C GLY A 153 -10.99 10.64 -3.03
N TYR A 154 -10.44 9.47 -2.70
CA TYR A 154 -8.99 9.26 -2.55
C TYR A 154 -8.35 8.53 -3.74
N ASN A 155 -8.98 7.47 -4.26
CA ASN A 155 -8.45 6.68 -5.35
C ASN A 155 -9.49 6.04 -6.27
N ASP A 156 -10.78 6.27 -6.07
CA ASP A 156 -11.87 5.71 -6.87
C ASP A 156 -11.78 6.09 -8.36
N GLN A 157 -11.04 7.14 -8.72
CA GLN A 157 -10.75 7.49 -10.11
C GLN A 157 -9.54 6.75 -10.71
N ALA A 158 -8.93 5.82 -9.98
CA ALA A 158 -7.69 5.16 -10.41
C ALA A 158 -7.82 4.51 -11.80
N ARG A 159 -8.91 3.78 -12.06
CA ARG A 159 -9.16 3.16 -13.36
C ARG A 159 -9.33 4.19 -14.49
N ALA A 160 -10.12 5.24 -14.26
CA ALA A 160 -10.35 6.32 -15.23
C ALA A 160 -9.05 7.11 -15.51
N ARG A 161 -8.18 7.25 -14.51
CA ARG A 161 -6.87 7.89 -14.60
C ARG A 161 -5.79 6.96 -15.17
N ALA A 162 -6.12 5.72 -15.53
CA ALA A 162 -5.19 4.69 -16.00
C ALA A 162 -4.01 4.45 -15.02
N ILE A 163 -4.28 4.47 -13.71
CA ILE A 163 -3.28 4.13 -12.69
C ILE A 163 -3.07 2.62 -12.70
N VAL A 164 -1.82 2.21 -12.90
CA VAL A 164 -1.42 0.81 -13.09
C VAL A 164 -0.09 0.51 -12.41
N VAL A 165 0.18 -0.75 -12.08
CA VAL A 165 1.54 -1.22 -11.78
C VAL A 165 2.23 -1.54 -13.10
N HIS A 166 3.41 -0.98 -13.34
CA HIS A 166 4.19 -1.22 -14.54
C HIS A 166 5.70 -1.16 -14.30
N GLY A 167 6.48 -1.70 -15.24
CA GLY A 167 7.93 -1.58 -15.21
C GLY A 167 8.42 -0.29 -15.85
N ALA A 168 9.48 0.31 -15.29
CA ALA A 168 10.05 1.53 -15.84
C ALA A 168 11.58 1.53 -15.83
N ALA A 169 12.18 2.06 -16.90
CA ALA A 169 13.65 2.17 -17.01
C ALA A 169 14.25 3.16 -16.00
N TYR A 170 13.45 4.13 -15.55
CA TYR A 170 13.86 5.12 -14.56
C TYR A 170 13.76 4.63 -13.11
N VAL A 171 13.51 3.33 -12.90
CA VAL A 171 13.50 2.68 -11.58
C VAL A 171 14.62 1.66 -11.54
N ASN A 172 15.79 2.05 -11.05
CA ASN A 172 16.95 1.18 -10.90
C ASN A 172 18.02 1.83 -10.00
N ASP A 173 19.03 1.04 -9.63
CA ASP A 173 20.12 1.45 -8.72
C ASP A 173 21.03 2.54 -9.29
N GLN A 174 21.17 2.65 -10.62
CA GLN A 174 21.97 3.72 -11.22
C GLN A 174 21.28 5.08 -11.05
N ILE A 175 19.97 5.10 -11.19
CA ILE A 175 19.17 6.33 -11.07
C ILE A 175 19.16 6.82 -9.63
N ILE A 176 19.03 5.94 -8.62
CA ILE A 176 19.03 6.38 -7.20
C ILE A 176 20.34 7.03 -6.78
N ARG A 177 21.48 6.70 -7.42
CA ARG A 177 22.77 7.39 -7.18
C ARG A 177 22.73 8.88 -7.52
N GLN A 178 21.74 9.33 -8.28
CA GLN A 178 21.49 10.74 -8.60
C GLN A 178 20.62 11.45 -7.54
N GLY A 179 20.33 10.76 -6.41
CA GLY A 179 19.58 11.30 -5.28
C GLY A 179 18.10 10.93 -5.25
N ARG A 180 17.51 10.41 -6.33
CA ARG A 180 16.12 9.91 -6.40
C ARG A 180 15.86 9.04 -7.63
N LEU A 181 14.75 8.33 -7.64
CA LEU A 181 14.22 7.67 -8.84
C LEU A 181 13.67 8.69 -9.87
N GLY A 182 13.47 8.23 -11.12
CA GLY A 182 12.53 8.88 -12.02
C GLY A 182 11.10 8.79 -11.50
N ARG A 183 10.15 9.44 -12.18
CA ARG A 183 8.77 9.60 -11.69
C ARG A 183 7.76 9.28 -12.80
N SER A 184 6.64 8.69 -12.41
CA SER A 184 5.50 8.37 -13.30
C SER A 184 4.52 9.56 -13.43
N TYR A 185 3.37 9.30 -14.03
CA TYR A 185 2.21 10.20 -14.01
C TYR A 185 1.15 9.80 -12.96
N GLY A 186 1.60 9.16 -11.86
CA GLY A 186 0.76 8.73 -10.74
C GLY A 186 0.87 7.24 -10.44
N CYS A 187 1.27 6.43 -11.40
CA CYS A 187 1.41 4.98 -11.28
C CYS A 187 2.50 4.57 -10.29
N PRO A 188 2.31 3.50 -9.50
CA PRO A 188 3.41 2.80 -8.84
C PRO A 188 4.23 2.04 -9.90
N ALA A 189 5.44 2.54 -10.20
CA ALA A 189 6.33 1.93 -11.18
C ALA A 189 7.51 1.22 -10.50
N VAL A 190 7.85 0.02 -10.99
CA VAL A 190 8.89 -0.85 -10.44
C VAL A 190 10.03 -1.07 -11.44
N PRO A 191 11.18 -1.65 -11.03
CA PRO A 191 12.23 -2.04 -11.95
C PRO A 191 11.69 -2.93 -13.08
N ARG A 192 12.11 -2.69 -14.33
CA ARG A 192 11.64 -3.48 -15.50
C ARG A 192 11.81 -4.98 -15.32
N ALA A 193 12.94 -5.40 -14.75
CA ALA A 193 13.23 -6.82 -14.54
C ALA A 193 12.27 -7.49 -13.55
N LEU A 194 11.71 -6.74 -12.60
CA LEU A 194 10.81 -7.24 -11.57
C LEU A 194 9.34 -7.04 -11.91
N ALA A 195 9.01 -6.27 -12.96
CA ALA A 195 7.62 -5.93 -13.28
C ALA A 195 6.77 -7.17 -13.56
N ARG A 196 7.20 -8.04 -14.49
CA ARG A 196 6.45 -9.26 -14.82
C ARG A 196 6.28 -10.21 -13.63
N PRO A 197 7.33 -10.63 -12.91
CA PRO A 197 7.16 -11.55 -11.78
C PRO A 197 6.30 -10.94 -10.66
N ILE A 198 6.42 -9.65 -10.37
CA ILE A 198 5.56 -8.99 -9.37
C ILE A 198 4.11 -8.96 -9.85
N ILE A 199 3.84 -8.49 -11.08
CA ILE A 199 2.49 -8.42 -11.65
C ILE A 199 1.84 -9.82 -11.67
N ASP A 200 2.57 -10.85 -12.08
CA ASP A 200 2.04 -12.23 -12.10
C ASP A 200 1.72 -12.75 -10.69
N ALA A 201 2.48 -12.34 -9.68
CA ALA A 201 2.22 -12.71 -8.28
C ALA A 201 0.97 -12.04 -7.69
N ILE A 202 0.63 -10.80 -8.15
CA ILE A 202 -0.40 -9.99 -7.51
C ILE A 202 -1.65 -9.76 -8.37
N LYS A 203 -1.68 -10.12 -9.66
CA LYS A 203 -2.83 -9.93 -10.56
C LYS A 203 -4.07 -10.73 -10.14
N GLY A 204 -5.25 -10.25 -10.51
CA GLY A 204 -6.51 -10.99 -10.39
C GLY A 204 -7.06 -11.02 -8.96
N GLY A 205 -7.22 -9.86 -8.34
CA GLY A 205 -7.97 -9.71 -7.09
C GLY A 205 -7.12 -9.81 -5.83
N SER A 206 -5.85 -9.36 -5.85
CA SER A 206 -5.09 -9.14 -4.62
C SER A 206 -5.31 -7.72 -4.09
N VAL A 207 -4.99 -7.51 -2.82
CA VAL A 207 -5.04 -6.19 -2.18
C VAL A 207 -3.72 -5.47 -2.39
N LEU A 208 -3.79 -4.19 -2.80
CA LEU A 208 -2.65 -3.29 -2.85
C LEU A 208 -2.98 -2.06 -2.00
N TYR A 209 -2.09 -1.66 -1.12
CA TYR A 209 -2.23 -0.50 -0.24
C TYR A 209 -1.10 0.50 -0.51
N ILE A 210 -1.45 1.72 -0.85
CA ILE A 210 -0.51 2.85 -0.98
C ILE A 210 -0.64 3.72 0.26
N TYR A 211 0.39 3.69 1.08
CA TYR A 211 0.49 4.41 2.34
C TYR A 211 1.39 5.64 2.22
N ALA A 212 1.03 6.68 2.93
CA ALA A 212 1.90 7.79 3.33
C ALA A 212 1.44 8.31 4.70
N ASN A 213 2.35 8.90 5.47
CA ASN A 213 2.00 9.51 6.75
C ASN A 213 1.25 10.84 6.50
N ARG A 214 -0.04 10.75 6.18
CA ARG A 214 -0.96 11.86 5.88
C ARG A 214 -2.14 11.79 6.83
N PRO A 215 -2.12 12.62 7.91
CA PRO A 215 -3.17 12.61 8.94
C PRO A 215 -4.58 12.85 8.38
N ASP A 216 -4.73 13.72 7.39
CA ASP A 216 -5.97 14.01 6.70
C ASP A 216 -6.58 12.77 6.00
N TYR A 217 -5.75 11.98 5.32
CA TYR A 217 -6.15 10.71 4.73
C TYR A 217 -6.42 9.65 5.80
N LEU A 218 -5.49 9.47 6.74
CA LEU A 218 -5.56 8.40 7.76
C LEU A 218 -6.78 8.53 8.68
N ALA A 219 -7.28 9.74 8.91
CA ALA A 219 -8.52 9.98 9.66
C ALA A 219 -9.79 9.53 8.90
N GLN A 220 -9.75 9.44 7.57
CA GLN A 220 -10.90 9.17 6.70
C GLN A 220 -10.77 7.87 5.90
N SER A 221 -9.62 7.18 5.99
CA SER A 221 -9.38 5.89 5.34
C SER A 221 -10.42 4.85 5.77
N MET A 222 -10.64 3.84 4.92
CA MET A 222 -11.47 2.69 5.28
C MET A 222 -10.95 1.94 6.52
N VAL A 223 -9.67 2.14 6.87
CA VAL A 223 -9.04 1.69 8.12
C VAL A 223 -8.48 2.91 8.84
N PRO A 224 -9.33 3.70 9.52
CA PRO A 224 -8.87 4.92 10.16
C PRO A 224 -7.90 4.59 11.30
N ARG A 225 -6.90 5.48 11.46
CA ARG A 225 -6.03 5.46 12.63
C ARG A 225 -6.86 5.80 13.86
N SER A 226 -6.71 5.02 14.93
CA SER A 226 -7.30 5.36 16.21
C SER A 226 -6.58 6.57 16.81
N GLU A 227 -7.33 7.59 17.22
CA GLU A 227 -6.76 8.75 17.96
C GLU A 227 -6.03 8.34 19.25
N LYS A 228 -6.33 7.15 19.78
CA LYS A 228 -5.68 6.57 20.96
C LYS A 228 -4.41 5.78 20.64
N GLU A 229 -4.07 5.60 19.38
CA GLU A 229 -2.80 4.98 19.00
C GLU A 229 -1.71 6.06 19.04
N PRO A 230 -0.75 6.00 20.00
CA PRO A 230 0.39 6.88 19.95
C PRO A 230 1.11 6.67 18.63
N ALA A 231 1.57 7.77 18.00
CA ALA A 231 2.51 7.66 16.90
C ALA A 231 3.67 6.78 17.40
N ILE A 232 3.90 5.64 16.76
CA ILE A 232 5.07 4.83 17.08
C ILE A 232 6.24 5.69 16.65
N ALA A 233 6.90 6.32 17.64
CA ALA A 233 8.14 7.04 17.40
C ALA A 233 9.11 6.03 16.79
N ASP A 234 9.61 6.31 15.59
CA ASP A 234 10.70 5.58 15.00
C ASP A 234 11.83 5.49 16.02
N GLN A 235 12.07 4.30 16.58
CA GLN A 235 13.11 4.09 17.58
C GLN A 235 14.52 4.19 17.00
N ASP A 236 14.63 4.49 15.70
CA ASP A 236 15.91 4.54 14.96
C ASP A 236 16.70 5.85 15.17
N SER A 237 16.16 6.84 15.91
CA SER A 237 16.85 8.13 16.12
C SER A 237 17.69 8.19 17.40
N ARG A 238 17.80 7.14 18.20
CA ARG A 238 18.48 7.18 19.50
C ARG A 238 19.89 6.59 19.58
N THR A 239 20.47 6.15 18.46
CA THR A 239 21.82 5.52 18.50
C THR A 239 22.95 6.42 17.98
N GLN A 240 22.74 7.72 17.79
CA GLN A 240 23.84 8.62 17.33
C GLN A 240 24.19 9.75 18.30
N LEU A 241 24.06 9.56 19.59
CA LEU A 241 24.59 10.54 20.57
C LEU A 241 25.24 9.85 21.76
N ILE A 242 26.16 8.93 21.55
CA ILE A 242 27.21 8.57 22.55
C ILE A 242 28.40 8.02 21.74
N ASN A 243 29.31 8.91 21.33
CA ASN A 243 30.77 8.77 21.35
C ASN A 243 31.41 10.08 20.86
#